data_05903a5efb5c880f69b8999839341594
#
_entry.id   05903a5efb5c880f69b8999839341594
#
_cell.length_a   1.000
_cell.length_b   1.000
_cell.length_c   1.000
_cell.angle_alpha   90.00
_cell.angle_beta   90.00
_cell.angle_gamma   90.00
#
_symmetry.space_group_name_H-M   'P 1'
#
loop_
_entity.id
_entity.type
_entity.pdbx_description
1 polymer ?
#
loop_
_entity_poly.entity_id
_entity_poly.type
_entity_poly.pdbx_seq_one_letter_code
_entity_poly.pdbx_strand_id
1 'polypeptide(L)' 'MTEDINDLQMRLAFQDETIDTLNQQVSTLSEAVVSLQGQMQLLNKKINDMAFQLEQRSNSVANPVDEKPPHY' A
#
# COMPACT_ATOMS: atom_id res chain seq x y z
N MET A 1 19.25 -48.03 2.99
CA MET A 1 18.11 -47.76 2.13
C MET A 1 16.93 -47.22 2.88
N THR A 2 16.51 -47.90 3.92
CA THR A 2 15.37 -47.44 4.69
C THR A 2 15.64 -46.08 5.31
N GLU A 3 16.86 -45.85 5.75
CA GLU A 3 17.23 -44.58 6.34
C GLU A 3 17.19 -43.45 5.33
N ASP A 4 17.60 -43.77 4.10
CA ASP A 4 17.56 -42.74 3.06
C ASP A 4 16.14 -42.35 2.71
N ILE A 5 15.25 -43.33 2.67
CA ILE A 5 13.84 -43.08 2.39
C ILE A 5 13.22 -42.26 3.50
N ASN A 6 13.53 -42.62 4.75
CA ASN A 6 13.04 -41.89 5.91
C ASN A 6 13.52 -40.44 5.88
N ASP A 7 14.79 -40.25 5.54
CA ASP A 7 15.37 -38.95 5.47
C ASP A 7 14.68 -38.09 4.41
N LEU A 8 14.42 -38.68 3.25
CA LEU A 8 13.72 -37.98 2.18
C LEU A 8 12.31 -37.62 2.59
N GLN A 9 11.63 -38.53 3.29
CA GLN A 9 10.28 -38.28 3.74
C GLN A 9 10.25 -37.13 4.73
N MET A 10 11.23 -37.05 5.61
CA MET A 10 11.31 -35.96 6.54
C MET A 10 11.56 -34.62 5.84
N ARG A 11 12.41 -34.67 4.83
CA ARG A 11 12.68 -33.44 4.06
C ARG A 11 11.46 -32.98 3.30
N LEU A 12 10.71 -33.94 2.74
CA LEU A 12 9.48 -33.58 2.03
C LEU A 12 8.47 -32.98 2.98
N ALA A 13 8.32 -33.54 4.16
CA ALA A 13 7.40 -33.02 5.14
C ALA A 13 7.80 -31.61 5.56
N PHE A 14 9.09 -31.40 5.74
CA PHE A 14 9.60 -30.07 6.09
C PHE A 14 9.32 -29.08 4.97
N GLN A 15 9.53 -29.50 3.73
CA GLN A 15 9.28 -28.64 2.59
C GLN A 15 7.81 -28.29 2.46
N ASP A 16 6.93 -29.27 2.68
CA ASP A 16 5.50 -29.01 2.64
C ASP A 16 5.11 -27.97 3.67
N GLU A 17 5.65 -28.12 4.85
CA GLU A 17 5.38 -27.16 5.93
C GLU A 17 5.89 -25.77 5.56
N THR A 18 7.07 -25.73 4.98
CA THR A 18 7.67 -24.46 4.57
C THR A 18 6.83 -23.80 3.47
N ILE A 19 6.34 -24.60 2.52
CA ILE A 19 5.51 -24.08 1.46
C ILE A 19 4.22 -23.50 2.03
N ASP A 20 3.61 -24.23 2.97
CA ASP A 20 2.40 -23.71 3.61
C ASP A 20 2.65 -22.38 4.30
N THR A 21 3.75 -22.30 5.02
CA THR A 21 4.11 -21.05 5.70
C THR A 21 4.33 -19.93 4.71
N LEU A 22 5.05 -20.22 3.63
CA LEU A 22 5.31 -19.22 2.60
C LEU A 22 4.01 -18.75 1.94
N ASN A 23 3.11 -19.70 1.69
CA ASN A 23 1.82 -19.35 1.11
C ASN A 23 1.04 -18.41 2.01
N GLN A 24 1.07 -18.67 3.31
CA GLN A 24 0.42 -17.78 4.26
C GLN A 24 1.06 -16.41 4.27
N GLN A 25 2.38 -16.38 4.21
CA GLN A 25 3.10 -15.10 4.18
C GLN A 25 2.79 -14.31 2.93
N VAL A 26 2.73 -14.99 1.78
CA VAL A 26 2.38 -14.34 0.53
C VAL A 26 0.97 -13.78 0.60
N SER A 27 0.05 -14.54 1.15
CA SER A 27 -1.32 -14.08 1.31
C SER A 27 -1.40 -12.84 2.18
N THR A 28 -0.68 -12.85 3.29
CA THR A 28 -0.63 -11.71 4.19
C THR A 28 -0.03 -10.49 3.50
N LEU A 29 1.04 -10.70 2.74
CA LEU A 29 1.68 -9.61 2.00
C LEU A 29 0.74 -9.05 0.94
N SER A 30 0.01 -9.92 0.26
CA SER A 30 -0.94 -9.46 -0.75
C SER A 30 -2.01 -8.58 -0.12
N GLU A 31 -2.50 -8.98 1.03
CA GLU A 31 -3.49 -8.19 1.75
C GLU A 31 -2.92 -6.84 2.15
N ALA A 32 -1.67 -6.83 2.60
CA ALA A 32 -1.02 -5.59 2.99
C ALA A 32 -0.86 -4.67 1.79
N VAL A 33 -0.49 -5.21 0.63
CA VAL A 33 -0.33 -4.42 -0.57
C VAL A 33 -1.67 -3.80 -0.99
N VAL A 34 -2.73 -4.58 -0.95
CA VAL A 34 -4.05 -4.07 -1.30
C VAL A 34 -4.47 -2.95 -0.34
N SER A 35 -4.19 -3.15 0.94
CA SER A 35 -4.50 -2.13 1.94
C SER A 35 -3.72 -0.85 1.68
N LEU A 36 -2.44 -0.98 1.36
CA LEU A 36 -1.61 0.17 1.06
C LEU A 36 -2.09 0.90 -0.18
N GLN A 37 -2.49 0.16 -1.21
CA GLN A 37 -3.03 0.76 -2.41
C GLN A 37 -4.28 1.58 -2.11
N GLY A 38 -5.15 1.03 -1.25
CA GLY A 38 -6.33 1.76 -0.83
C GLY A 38 -5.99 3.03 -0.10
N GLN A 39 -5.01 2.96 0.78
CA GLN A 39 -4.57 4.14 1.51
C GLN A 39 -3.98 5.19 0.59
N MET A 40 -3.23 4.75 -0.41
CA MET A 40 -2.65 5.68 -1.38
C MET A 40 -3.72 6.38 -2.19
N GLN A 41 -4.75 5.65 -2.59
CA GLN A 41 -5.84 6.24 -3.33
C GLN A 41 -6.58 7.27 -2.48
N LEU A 42 -6.79 6.94 -1.23
CA LEU A 42 -7.45 7.87 -0.32
C LEU A 42 -6.60 9.12 -0.11
N LEU A 43 -5.30 8.93 0.04
CA LEU A 43 -4.39 10.04 0.22
C LEU A 43 -4.37 10.94 -1.00
N ASN A 44 -4.33 10.35 -2.19
CA ASN A 44 -4.38 11.10 -3.44
C ASN A 44 -5.65 11.94 -3.52
N LYS A 45 -6.76 11.34 -3.14
CA LYS A 45 -8.03 12.06 -3.17
C LYS A 45 -7.99 13.23 -2.22
N LYS A 46 -7.44 13.04 -1.04
CA LYS A 46 -7.34 14.12 -0.08
C LYS A 46 -6.45 15.24 -0.58
N ILE A 47 -5.34 14.87 -1.21
CA ILE A 47 -4.43 15.88 -1.75
C ILE A 47 -5.11 16.66 -2.86
N ASN A 48 -5.84 15.99 -3.72
CA ASN A 48 -6.56 16.65 -4.80
C ASN A 48 -7.65 17.57 -4.25
N ASP A 49 -8.36 17.09 -3.22
CA ASP A 49 -9.39 17.91 -2.60
C ASP A 49 -8.80 19.16 -1.96
N MET A 50 -7.67 19.00 -1.31
CA MET A 50 -7.01 20.14 -0.68
C MET A 50 -6.51 21.13 -1.72
N ALA A 51 -5.96 20.61 -2.81
CA ALA A 51 -5.51 21.50 -3.89
C ALA A 51 -6.67 22.25 -4.49
N PHE A 52 -7.79 21.58 -4.66
CA PHE A 52 -8.99 22.22 -5.20
C PHE A 52 -9.49 23.31 -4.26
N GLN A 53 -9.51 23.02 -2.97
CA GLN A 53 -9.94 24.00 -1.99
C GLN A 53 -9.02 25.20 -1.96
N LEU A 54 -7.73 24.95 -2.07
CA LEU A 54 -6.77 26.05 -2.10
C LEU A 54 -6.97 26.93 -3.33
N GLU A 55 -7.23 26.29 -4.46
CA GLU A 55 -7.49 27.02 -5.68
C GLU A 55 -8.72 27.89 -5.56
N GLN A 56 -9.78 27.34 -5.01
CA GLN A 56 -11.02 28.09 -4.82
C GLN A 56 -10.82 29.25 -3.86
N ARG A 57 -10.11 29.00 -2.81
CA ARG A 57 -9.83 30.03 -1.85
C ARG A 57 -9.02 31.17 -2.46
N SER A 58 -8.03 30.77 -3.24
CA SER A 58 -7.16 31.71 -3.91
C SER A 58 -7.95 32.58 -4.88
N ASN A 59 -8.82 31.93 -5.65
CA ASN A 59 -9.65 32.63 -6.61
C ASN A 59 -10.61 33.58 -5.91
N SER A 60 -11.19 33.14 -4.81
CA SER A 60 -12.10 33.97 -4.05
C SER A 60 -11.43 35.20 -3.48
N VAL A 61 -10.29 34.96 -2.90
CA VAL A 61 -9.57 36.03 -2.22
C VAL A 61 -8.94 36.99 -3.20
N ALA A 62 -8.38 36.42 -4.26
CA ALA A 62 -7.67 37.22 -5.24
C ALA A 62 -8.59 38.12 -6.01
N ASN A 63 -9.81 37.75 -6.01
CA ASN A 63 -10.73 38.49 -6.81
C ASN A 63 -10.69 39.95 -6.59
N PRO A 64 -10.78 40.46 -5.45
CA PRO A 64 -10.74 41.84 -5.33
C PRO A 64 -9.37 42.33 -5.49
N VAL A 65 -8.51 41.98 -5.40
CA VAL A 65 -7.38 42.66 -5.46
C VAL A 65 -6.22 42.01 -5.19
N ASP A 66 -6.30 41.91 -4.88
CA ASP A 66 -5.32 41.51 -4.65
C ASP A 66 -4.46 40.88 -4.90
N GLU A 67 -4.49 40.94 -4.91
CA GLU A 67 -3.78 40.45 -4.95
C GLU A 67 -2.90 39.93 -4.82
N LYS A 68 -2.72 39.98 -4.55
CA LYS A 68 -1.87 39.49 -4.31
C LYS A 68 -1.33 38.82 -3.87
N PRO A 69 -1.25 38.55 -3.67
CA PRO A 69 -0.72 37.88 -3.13
C PRO A 69 -0.11 37.21 -2.94
N PRO A 70 0.09 37.08 -2.66
CA PRO A 70 0.83 36.43 -2.34
C PRO A 70 1.36 35.58 -2.41
N HIS A 71 1.40 35.50 -2.35
CA HIS A 71 1.95 34.64 -2.40
C HIS A 71 2.55 34.17 -2.16
N TYR A 72 2.62 34.07 -1.84
CA TYR A 72 3.19 33.53 -1.58
C TYR A 72 3.51 32.79 -1.63
#